data_3ad7325a4693493682f3468e54c9a9e6
#
_entry.id   3ad7325a4693493682f3468e54c9a9e6
#
_cell.length_a   1.000
_cell.length_b   1.000
_cell.length_c   1.000
_cell.angle_alpha   90.00
_cell.angle_beta   90.00
_cell.angle_gamma   90.00
#
_symmetry.space_group_name_H-M   'P 1'
#
loop_
_entity.id
_entity.type
_entity.pdbx_description
1 polymer ?
#
loop_
_entity_poly.entity_id
_entity_poly.type
_entity_poly.pdbx_seq_one_letter_code
_entity_poly.pdbx_strand_id
1 'polypeptide(L)'
;MVARNITVGSLTIPYEELSFSYIRASGPGGQNVNKVSTAAQLRFDAKNCLAIDRHMFNKLKQLTGSRMTTAGVIVITAQRFRSQERNREDALARLCAILLKASYKPKFRRPTKIGKAVKERRLDKKRRHSILKRTRDRIRGED
;
A
#
# COMPACT_ATOMS: atom_id res chain seq x y z
N MET A 1 -19.74 -28.73 -9.51
CA MET A 1 -18.46 -28.18 -9.00
C MET A 1 -18.79 -27.04 -8.06
N VAL A 2 -18.42 -27.12 -6.78
CA VAL A 2 -18.64 -26.02 -5.84
C VAL A 2 -17.66 -24.91 -6.18
N ALA A 3 -18.18 -23.78 -6.67
CA ALA A 3 -17.36 -22.59 -6.93
C ALA A 3 -16.70 -22.16 -5.61
N ARG A 4 -15.40 -22.39 -5.50
CA ARG A 4 -14.62 -21.94 -4.34
C ARG A 4 -14.45 -20.42 -4.47
N ASN A 5 -15.11 -19.67 -3.60
CA ASN A 5 -14.97 -18.22 -3.55
C ASN A 5 -13.99 -17.85 -2.42
N ILE A 6 -13.23 -16.80 -2.65
CA ILE A 6 -12.38 -16.19 -1.61
C ILE A 6 -13.14 -15.00 -1.04
N THR A 7 -13.47 -15.06 0.25
CA THR A 7 -14.15 -13.98 0.95
C THR A 7 -13.14 -13.17 1.77
N VAL A 8 -13.04 -11.86 1.50
CA VAL A 8 -12.16 -10.93 2.20
C VAL A 8 -12.98 -9.73 2.69
N GLY A 9 -13.38 -9.74 3.95
CA GLY A 9 -14.32 -8.74 4.48
C GLY A 9 -15.68 -8.84 3.77
N SER A 10 -16.08 -7.77 3.08
CA SER A 10 -17.31 -7.73 2.28
C SER A 10 -17.12 -8.14 0.80
N LEU A 11 -15.90 -8.48 0.40
CA LEU A 11 -15.56 -8.84 -0.97
C LEU A 11 -15.62 -10.34 -1.16
N THR A 12 -16.26 -10.78 -2.22
CA THR A 12 -16.29 -12.18 -2.66
C THR A 12 -15.70 -12.26 -4.06
N ILE A 13 -14.57 -12.93 -4.21
CA ILE A 13 -13.84 -13.08 -5.45
C ILE A 13 -13.95 -14.55 -5.88
N PRO A 14 -14.44 -14.84 -7.10
CA PRO A 14 -14.42 -16.18 -7.65
C PRO A 14 -12.98 -16.71 -7.78
N TYR A 15 -12.76 -17.95 -7.41
CA TYR A 15 -11.43 -18.56 -7.50
C TYR A 15 -10.92 -18.65 -8.95
N GLU A 16 -11.84 -18.64 -9.92
CA GLU A 16 -11.57 -18.67 -11.35
C GLU A 16 -10.86 -17.42 -11.87
N GLU A 17 -10.98 -16.30 -11.17
CA GLU A 17 -10.26 -15.04 -11.47
C GLU A 17 -8.78 -15.09 -11.05
N LEU A 18 -8.37 -16.15 -10.36
CA LEU A 18 -7.00 -16.35 -9.93
C LEU A 18 -6.30 -17.37 -10.80
N SER A 19 -5.19 -17.03 -11.38
CA SER A 19 -4.33 -17.98 -12.07
C SER A 19 -3.05 -18.24 -11.28
N PHE A 20 -2.68 -19.51 -11.18
CA PHE A 20 -1.45 -19.96 -10.52
C PHE A 20 -0.50 -20.56 -11.54
N SER A 21 0.75 -20.17 -11.47
CA SER A 21 1.85 -20.81 -12.17
C SER A 21 2.97 -21.14 -11.17
N TYR A 22 3.69 -22.22 -11.45
CA TYR A 22 4.80 -22.63 -10.60
C TYR A 22 6.10 -22.39 -11.35
N ILE A 23 7.00 -21.64 -10.70
CA ILE A 23 8.29 -21.25 -11.25
C ILE A 23 9.42 -21.80 -10.38
N ARG A 24 10.61 -21.90 -10.94
CA ARG A 24 11.78 -22.27 -10.15
C ARG A 24 12.05 -21.21 -9.10
N ALA A 25 12.28 -21.64 -7.85
CA ALA A 25 12.65 -20.73 -6.78
C ALA A 25 14.06 -20.18 -7.04
N SER A 26 14.24 -18.88 -6.94
CA SER A 26 15.55 -18.21 -6.99
C SER A 26 16.03 -18.01 -5.55
N GLY A 27 17.22 -18.53 -5.21
CA GLY A 27 17.80 -18.31 -3.88
C GLY A 27 19.08 -19.12 -3.68
N PRO A 28 19.89 -18.78 -2.64
CA PRO A 28 21.05 -19.56 -2.24
C PRO A 28 20.58 -20.90 -1.63
N GLY A 29 20.47 -21.92 -2.45
CA GLY A 29 20.05 -23.26 -2.04
C GLY A 29 20.82 -24.33 -2.81
N GLY A 30 20.94 -25.54 -2.22
CA GLY A 30 21.60 -26.67 -2.84
C GLY A 30 20.91 -27.13 -4.15
N GLN A 31 21.49 -28.14 -4.82
CA GLN A 31 21.07 -28.60 -6.16
C GLN A 31 19.56 -28.88 -6.35
N ASN A 32 18.83 -29.22 -5.28
CA ASN A 32 17.39 -29.46 -5.34
C ASN A 32 16.54 -28.21 -5.55
N VAL A 33 16.98 -27.03 -5.05
CA VAL A 33 16.22 -25.77 -5.18
C VAL A 33 16.11 -25.34 -6.63
N ASN A 34 17.17 -25.61 -7.42
CA ASN A 34 17.22 -25.21 -8.83
C ASN A 34 16.52 -26.21 -9.78
N LYS A 35 16.18 -27.42 -9.30
CA LYS A 35 15.54 -28.47 -10.12
C LYS A 35 14.02 -28.54 -9.94
N VAL A 36 13.49 -28.03 -8.80
CA VAL A 36 12.05 -28.16 -8.49
C VAL A 36 11.37 -26.79 -8.54
N SER A 37 10.28 -26.69 -9.31
CA SER A 37 9.46 -25.48 -9.42
C SER A 37 8.56 -25.32 -8.20
N THR A 38 9.14 -24.98 -7.04
CA THR A 38 8.39 -24.85 -5.77
C THR A 38 7.80 -23.46 -5.54
N ALA A 39 8.30 -22.42 -6.23
CA ALA A 39 7.75 -21.08 -6.09
C ALA A 39 6.39 -20.96 -6.79
N ALA A 40 5.39 -20.43 -6.09
CA ALA A 40 4.06 -20.17 -6.62
C ALA A 40 3.95 -18.70 -7.05
N GLN A 41 3.57 -18.47 -8.30
CA GLN A 41 3.22 -17.15 -8.81
C GLN A 41 1.70 -17.08 -8.99
N LEU A 42 1.06 -16.21 -8.21
CA LEU A 42 -0.35 -15.88 -8.30
C LEU A 42 -0.54 -14.65 -9.18
N ARG A 43 -1.48 -14.71 -10.11
CA ARG A 43 -1.90 -13.59 -10.95
C ARG A 43 -3.40 -13.35 -10.73
N PHE A 44 -3.77 -12.11 -10.49
CA PHE A 44 -5.14 -11.67 -10.26
C PHE A 44 -5.45 -10.43 -11.09
N ASP A 45 -6.47 -10.51 -11.95
CA ASP A 45 -6.90 -9.39 -12.78
C ASP A 45 -7.82 -8.46 -11.97
N ALA A 46 -7.22 -7.49 -11.31
CA ALA A 46 -7.95 -6.53 -10.50
C ALA A 46 -8.73 -5.49 -11.33
N LYS A 47 -8.35 -5.29 -12.61
CA LYS A 47 -9.01 -4.31 -13.47
C LYS A 47 -10.35 -4.81 -13.98
N ASN A 48 -10.45 -6.08 -14.33
CA ASN A 48 -11.64 -6.69 -14.92
C ASN A 48 -12.54 -7.39 -13.89
N CYS A 49 -12.10 -7.50 -12.62
CA CYS A 49 -12.86 -8.12 -11.55
C CYS A 49 -14.07 -7.25 -11.16
N LEU A 50 -15.28 -7.81 -11.28
CA LEU A 50 -16.55 -7.12 -10.97
C LEU A 50 -16.69 -6.72 -9.49
N ALA A 51 -15.99 -7.41 -8.59
CA ALA A 51 -16.02 -7.13 -7.15
C ALA A 51 -15.20 -5.88 -6.76
N ILE A 52 -14.40 -5.33 -7.69
CA ILE A 52 -13.49 -4.21 -7.44
C ILE A 52 -14.01 -2.93 -8.07
N ASP A 53 -14.39 -1.95 -7.24
CA ASP A 53 -14.76 -0.63 -7.71
C ASP A 53 -13.53 0.21 -8.11
N ARG A 54 -13.75 1.30 -8.85
CA ARG A 54 -12.68 2.21 -9.31
C ARG A 54 -11.85 2.80 -8.15
N HIS A 55 -12.49 3.10 -7.02
CA HIS A 55 -11.80 3.65 -5.86
C HIS A 55 -10.86 2.61 -5.25
N MET A 56 -11.35 1.39 -5.08
CA MET A 56 -10.56 0.27 -4.58
C MET A 56 -9.42 -0.09 -5.53
N PHE A 57 -9.65 -0.08 -6.86
CA PHE A 57 -8.62 -0.30 -7.85
C PHE A 57 -7.47 0.70 -7.74
N ASN A 58 -7.77 2.00 -7.61
CA ASN A 58 -6.75 3.04 -7.42
C ASN A 58 -5.93 2.80 -6.15
N LYS A 59 -6.59 2.36 -5.09
CA LYS A 59 -5.93 2.05 -3.82
C LYS A 59 -5.08 0.78 -3.91
N LEU A 60 -5.54 -0.24 -4.62
CA LEU A 60 -4.76 -1.44 -4.95
C LEU A 60 -3.49 -1.07 -5.72
N LYS A 61 -3.60 -0.19 -6.71
CA LYS A 61 -2.44 0.30 -7.48
C LYS A 61 -1.39 0.96 -6.57
N GLN A 62 -1.81 1.75 -5.59
CA GLN A 62 -0.90 2.35 -4.61
C GLN A 62 -0.25 1.33 -3.68
N LEU A 63 -1.03 0.34 -3.20
CA LEU A 63 -0.55 -0.68 -2.26
C LEU A 63 0.36 -1.74 -2.90
N THR A 64 0.11 -2.07 -4.15
CA THR A 64 0.87 -3.09 -4.88
C THR A 64 2.13 -2.56 -5.53
N GLY A 65 2.15 -1.28 -5.95
CA GLY A 65 3.29 -0.65 -6.61
C GLY A 65 3.75 -1.46 -7.84
N SER A 66 5.02 -1.85 -7.86
CA SER A 66 5.63 -2.62 -8.96
C SER A 66 5.04 -4.03 -9.18
N ARG A 67 4.27 -4.55 -8.22
CA ARG A 67 3.59 -5.84 -8.36
C ARG A 67 2.33 -5.78 -9.22
N MET A 68 1.86 -4.61 -9.60
CA MET A 68 0.76 -4.45 -10.54
C MET A 68 1.32 -4.12 -11.93
N THR A 69 0.90 -4.91 -12.92
CA THR A 69 1.25 -4.67 -14.32
C THR A 69 0.49 -3.45 -14.87
N THR A 70 0.93 -2.92 -16.00
CA THR A 70 0.24 -1.83 -16.72
C THR A 70 -1.18 -2.22 -17.14
N ALA A 71 -1.42 -3.51 -17.36
CA ALA A 71 -2.75 -4.05 -17.67
C ALA A 71 -3.70 -4.10 -16.46
N GLY A 72 -3.20 -3.88 -15.22
CA GLY A 72 -4.01 -3.93 -14.00
C GLY A 72 -4.05 -5.32 -13.33
N VAL A 73 -3.13 -6.21 -13.71
CA VAL A 73 -2.99 -7.55 -13.12
C VAL A 73 -2.01 -7.49 -11.96
N ILE A 74 -2.41 -7.96 -10.79
CA ILE A 74 -1.54 -8.09 -9.62
C ILE A 74 -0.81 -9.42 -9.71
N VAL A 75 0.53 -9.38 -9.59
CA VAL A 75 1.41 -10.55 -9.63
C VAL A 75 2.09 -10.70 -8.27
N ILE A 76 1.88 -11.84 -7.61
CA ILE A 76 2.47 -12.16 -6.31
C ILE A 76 3.26 -13.45 -6.43
N THR A 77 4.57 -13.37 -6.17
CA THR A 77 5.44 -14.55 -6.13
C THR A 77 5.72 -14.93 -4.67
N ALA A 78 5.44 -16.16 -4.31
CA ALA A 78 5.71 -16.75 -3.01
C ALA A 78 6.68 -17.94 -3.16
N GLN A 79 7.83 -17.84 -2.48
CA GLN A 79 8.90 -18.84 -2.52
C GLN A 79 9.50 -19.11 -1.13
N ARG A 80 8.74 -18.78 -0.08
CA ARG A 80 9.23 -18.87 1.30
C ARG A 80 9.35 -20.31 1.79
N PHE A 81 8.49 -21.19 1.30
CA PHE A 81 8.42 -22.58 1.74
C PHE A 81 9.00 -23.53 0.72
N ARG A 82 9.38 -24.72 1.16
CA ARG A 82 9.86 -25.81 0.29
C ARG A 82 8.73 -26.53 -0.46
N SER A 83 7.47 -26.38 -0.01
CA SER A 83 6.27 -26.99 -0.59
C SER A 83 5.55 -26.00 -1.51
N GLN A 84 5.16 -26.45 -2.71
CA GLN A 84 4.33 -25.69 -3.64
C GLN A 84 3.01 -25.27 -3.01
N GLU A 85 2.38 -26.18 -2.28
CA GLU A 85 1.08 -25.97 -1.64
C GLU A 85 1.15 -24.85 -0.60
N ARG A 86 2.16 -24.88 0.28
CA ARG A 86 2.40 -23.79 1.26
C ARG A 86 2.74 -22.46 0.59
N ASN A 87 3.46 -22.46 -0.53
CA ASN A 87 3.75 -21.22 -1.26
C ASN A 87 2.48 -20.69 -1.95
N ARG A 88 1.58 -21.55 -2.43
CA ARG A 88 0.28 -21.17 -2.95
C ARG A 88 -0.59 -20.51 -1.87
N GLU A 89 -0.65 -21.11 -0.69
CA GLU A 89 -1.37 -20.55 0.46
C GLU A 89 -0.78 -19.21 0.89
N ASP A 90 0.54 -19.08 0.94
CA ASP A 90 1.22 -17.81 1.27
C ASP A 90 0.91 -16.73 0.23
N ALA A 91 0.89 -17.07 -1.07
CA ALA A 91 0.51 -16.13 -2.12
C ALA A 91 -0.94 -15.64 -1.95
N LEU A 92 -1.87 -16.56 -1.65
CA LEU A 92 -3.27 -16.24 -1.36
C LEU A 92 -3.40 -15.34 -0.12
N ALA A 93 -2.74 -15.68 0.98
CA ALA A 93 -2.76 -14.90 2.21
C ALA A 93 -2.26 -13.47 1.97
N ARG A 94 -1.20 -13.30 1.17
CA ARG A 94 -0.69 -11.97 0.78
C ARG A 94 -1.69 -11.19 -0.07
N LEU A 95 -2.36 -11.83 -1.02
CA LEU A 95 -3.41 -11.19 -1.81
C LEU A 95 -4.57 -10.74 -0.90
N CYS A 96 -5.07 -11.62 -0.04
CA CYS A 96 -6.13 -11.31 0.92
C CYS A 96 -5.77 -10.12 1.83
N ALA A 97 -4.53 -10.07 2.33
CA ALA A 97 -4.06 -8.95 3.14
C ALA A 97 -4.04 -7.61 2.36
N ILE A 98 -3.66 -7.62 1.08
CA ILE A 98 -3.68 -6.45 0.21
C ILE A 98 -5.12 -6.01 -0.05
N LEU A 99 -6.01 -6.94 -0.39
CA LEU A 99 -7.43 -6.67 -0.64
C LEU A 99 -8.13 -6.10 0.60
N LEU A 100 -7.86 -6.66 1.78
CA LEU A 100 -8.40 -6.17 3.05
C LEU A 100 -7.95 -4.72 3.32
N LYS A 101 -6.68 -4.40 3.11
CA LYS A 101 -6.17 -3.02 3.25
C LYS A 101 -6.79 -2.07 2.23
N ALA A 102 -7.05 -2.55 1.01
CA ALA A 102 -7.67 -1.75 -0.03
C ALA A 102 -9.16 -1.49 0.22
N SER A 103 -9.89 -2.43 0.82
CA SER A 103 -11.31 -2.28 1.14
C SER A 103 -11.58 -1.25 2.25
N TYR A 104 -10.59 -0.96 3.09
CA TYR A 104 -10.75 0.03 4.16
C TYR A 104 -10.93 1.45 3.59
N LYS A 105 -12.09 2.08 3.82
CA LYS A 105 -12.36 3.48 3.48
C LYS A 105 -12.04 4.37 4.68
N PRO A 106 -11.01 5.22 4.63
CA PRO A 106 -10.70 6.13 5.72
C PRO A 106 -11.82 7.14 5.91
N LYS A 107 -12.15 7.49 7.16
CA LYS A 107 -13.11 8.55 7.46
C LYS A 107 -12.59 9.89 6.90
N PHE A 108 -13.48 10.65 6.29
CA PHE A 108 -13.16 12.00 5.83
C PHE A 108 -12.74 12.88 7.01
N ARG A 109 -11.53 13.44 6.94
CA ARG A 109 -11.03 14.39 7.95
C ARG A 109 -11.21 15.81 7.43
N ARG A 110 -12.06 16.58 8.09
CA ARG A 110 -12.18 18.00 7.82
C ARG A 110 -10.88 18.71 8.22
N PRO A 111 -10.31 19.59 7.37
CA PRO A 111 -9.14 20.37 7.76
C PRO A 111 -9.49 21.29 8.94
N THR A 112 -8.69 21.24 10.00
CA THR A 112 -8.89 22.10 11.16
C THR A 112 -8.43 23.52 10.84
N LYS A 113 -9.30 24.50 11.04
CA LYS A 113 -8.94 25.92 10.92
C LYS A 113 -8.11 26.34 12.14
N ILE A 114 -7.05 27.12 11.90
CA ILE A 114 -6.23 27.69 12.97
C ILE A 114 -7.09 28.64 13.80
N GLY A 115 -7.18 28.41 15.11
CA GLY A 115 -7.96 29.22 16.02
C GLY A 115 -7.46 30.69 16.06
N LYS A 116 -8.39 31.63 16.31
CA LYS A 116 -8.11 33.07 16.34
C LYS A 116 -7.00 33.43 17.35
N ALA A 117 -7.05 32.87 18.54
CA ALA A 117 -6.03 33.09 19.59
C ALA A 117 -4.60 32.66 19.15
N VAL A 118 -4.47 31.58 18.33
CA VAL A 118 -3.16 31.17 17.83
C VAL A 118 -2.61 32.16 16.81
N LYS A 119 -3.47 32.73 15.95
CA LYS A 119 -3.09 33.80 15.00
C LYS A 119 -2.64 35.03 15.73
N GLU A 120 -3.36 35.46 16.76
CA GLU A 120 -3.02 36.63 17.59
C GLU A 120 -1.67 36.43 18.27
N ARG A 121 -1.47 35.31 18.97
CA ARG A 121 -0.17 35.01 19.62
C ARG A 121 1.00 35.00 18.61
N ARG A 122 0.77 34.49 17.38
CA ARG A 122 1.80 34.50 16.32
C ARG A 122 2.12 35.97 15.89
N LEU A 123 1.12 36.81 15.73
CA LEU A 123 1.29 38.21 15.38
C LEU A 123 2.02 38.99 16.49
N ASP A 124 1.64 38.79 17.76
CA ASP A 124 2.28 39.45 18.89
C ASP A 124 3.75 39.01 19.02
N LYS A 125 4.04 37.73 18.86
CA LYS A 125 5.43 37.24 18.83
C LYS A 125 6.22 37.90 17.70
N LYS A 126 5.63 38.08 16.53
CA LYS A 126 6.26 38.72 15.37
C LYS A 126 6.51 40.21 15.63
N ARG A 127 5.55 40.93 16.25
CA ARG A 127 5.71 42.35 16.65
C ARG A 127 6.84 42.52 17.68
N ARG A 128 6.87 41.69 18.72
CA ARG A 128 7.96 41.74 19.75
C ARG A 128 9.34 41.54 19.12
N HIS A 129 9.48 40.53 18.20
CA HIS A 129 10.74 40.32 17.50
C HIS A 129 11.14 41.50 16.58
N SER A 130 10.17 42.17 15.94
CA SER A 130 10.43 43.36 15.12
C SER A 130 10.96 44.54 15.96
N ILE A 131 10.36 44.79 17.13
CA ILE A 131 10.81 45.84 18.06
C ILE A 131 12.25 45.54 18.53
N LEU A 132 12.53 44.28 18.94
CA LEU A 132 13.88 43.89 19.37
C LEU A 132 14.93 44.05 18.26
N LYS A 133 14.58 43.81 17.01
CA LYS A 133 15.50 44.04 15.89
C LYS A 133 15.78 45.55 15.68
N ARG A 134 14.74 46.38 15.74
CA ARG A 134 14.90 47.86 15.60
C ARG A 134 15.78 48.45 16.70
N THR A 135 15.67 47.97 17.95
CA THR A 135 16.54 48.47 19.04
C THR A 135 18.00 48.07 18.85
N ARG A 136 18.29 46.92 18.22
CA ARG A 136 19.66 46.49 17.90
C ARG A 136 20.32 47.36 16.81
N ASP A 137 19.55 47.74 15.79
CA ASP A 137 20.06 48.60 14.70
C ASP A 137 20.39 50.03 15.18
N ARG A 138 19.71 50.55 16.23
CA ARG A 138 19.97 51.87 16.82
C ARG A 138 21.30 51.96 17.56
N ILE A 139 21.79 50.89 18.14
CA ILE A 139 23.05 50.84 18.90
C ILE A 139 24.29 50.83 17.97
N ARG A 140 24.13 50.50 16.68
CA ARG A 140 25.21 50.48 15.68
C ARG A 140 25.51 51.81 15.02
N GLY A 141 24.75 52.85 15.30
CA GLY A 141 24.86 54.18 14.69
C GLY A 141 25.40 55.26 15.60
N GLU A 142 25.94 54.95 16.78
CA GLU A 142 26.51 55.92 17.74
C GLU A 142 28.02 55.73 17.94
N ASP A 143 28.77 55.26 16.90
CA ASP A 143 30.22 55.36 16.84
C ASP A 143 30.66 56.33 15.76
#